data_5a6a40f1bfe8c4113c44075e0ac00b7c
#
_entry.id   5a6a40f1bfe8c4113c44075e0ac00b7c
#
_cell.length_a   1.000
_cell.length_b   1.000
_cell.length_c   1.000
_cell.angle_alpha   90.00
_cell.angle_beta   90.00
_cell.angle_gamma   90.00
#
_symmetry.space_group_name_H-M   'P 1'
#
loop_
_entity.id
_entity.type
_entity.pdbx_description
1 polymer ?
#
loop_
_entity_poly.entity_id
_entity_poly.type
_entity_poly.pdbx_seq_one_letter_code
_entity_poly.pdbx_strand_id
1 'polypeptide(L)'
;MARIHIGLSGYSYKPWQGPGRFYPEELKAAEFLRHYASRYQTVELDGLWYRFPTEKTVMSWLDQTGTDFLFAAKAHRQITHLHRLKPEAYSYVRLMLERLNPMVERGRLGPVLLQ
;
A
#
# COMPACT_ATOMS: atom_id res chain seq x y z
N MET A 1 -17.85 -17.87 7.02
CA MET A 1 -17.00 -18.33 5.91
C MET A 1 -15.79 -17.41 5.77
N ALA A 2 -14.62 -18.00 5.72
CA ALA A 2 -13.38 -17.21 5.59
C ALA A 2 -13.27 -16.59 4.19
N ARG A 3 -12.76 -15.35 4.14
CA ARG A 3 -12.39 -14.70 2.89
C ARG A 3 -10.88 -14.80 2.71
N ILE A 4 -10.45 -15.13 1.51
CA ILE A 4 -9.03 -15.20 1.15
C ILE A 4 -8.73 -14.04 0.22
N HIS A 5 -7.73 -13.23 0.60
CA HIS A 5 -7.24 -12.14 -0.23
C HIS A 5 -5.83 -12.48 -0.71
N ILE A 6 -5.64 -12.50 -2.02
CA ILE A 6 -4.35 -12.79 -2.64
C ILE A 6 -3.82 -11.53 -3.27
N GLY A 7 -2.59 -11.20 -2.98
CA GLY A 7 -1.92 -10.03 -3.53
C GLY A 7 -0.41 -10.15 -3.40
N LEU A 8 0.28 -9.10 -3.78
CA LEU A 8 1.74 -9.06 -3.83
C LEU A 8 2.26 -7.94 -2.94
N SER A 9 3.55 -8.03 -2.63
CA SER A 9 4.26 -6.95 -1.93
C SER A 9 4.69 -5.91 -2.94
N GLY A 10 3.97 -4.78 -2.96
CA GLY A 10 4.16 -3.74 -3.95
C GLY A 10 3.46 -4.03 -5.26
N TYR A 11 3.32 -2.99 -6.07
CA TYR A 11 2.65 -3.09 -7.38
C TYR A 11 3.41 -2.37 -8.49
N SER A 12 4.49 -1.67 -8.18
CA SER A 12 5.22 -0.86 -9.17
C SER A 12 6.67 -1.32 -9.29
N TYR A 13 6.88 -2.27 -10.18
CA TYR A 13 8.22 -2.81 -10.47
C TYR A 13 8.48 -2.73 -11.97
N LYS A 14 9.58 -2.06 -12.31
CA LYS A 14 9.98 -1.85 -13.70
C LYS A 14 10.07 -3.14 -14.52
N PRO A 15 10.63 -4.24 -13.99
CA PRO A 15 10.69 -5.51 -14.74
C PRO A 15 9.34 -6.13 -15.09
N TRP A 16 8.25 -5.68 -14.46
CA TRP A 16 6.91 -6.19 -14.75
C TRP A 16 6.28 -5.52 -15.97
N GLN A 17 6.93 -4.50 -16.52
CA GLN A 17 6.44 -3.78 -17.69
C GLN A 17 7.17 -4.21 -18.95
N GLY A 18 6.44 -4.35 -20.05
CA GLY A 18 6.98 -4.65 -21.37
C GLY A 18 6.06 -5.56 -22.18
N PRO A 19 6.48 -5.89 -23.41
CA PRO A 19 5.69 -6.79 -24.26
C PRO A 19 5.45 -8.14 -23.59
N GLY A 20 4.18 -8.55 -23.49
CA GLY A 20 3.80 -9.82 -22.89
C GLY A 20 4.00 -9.93 -21.39
N ARG A 21 4.31 -8.83 -20.72
CA ARG A 21 4.46 -8.79 -19.25
C ARG A 21 3.19 -8.34 -18.57
N PHE A 22 3.20 -8.36 -17.22
CA PHE A 22 2.02 -8.00 -16.44
C PHE A 22 1.51 -6.59 -16.77
N TYR A 23 2.42 -5.60 -16.85
CA TYR A 23 2.04 -4.26 -17.30
C TYR A 23 2.37 -4.11 -18.78
N PRO A 24 1.37 -3.76 -19.62
CA PRO A 24 1.61 -3.45 -21.03
C PRO A 24 2.67 -2.34 -21.19
N GLU A 25 3.43 -2.42 -22.28
CA GLU A 25 4.51 -1.48 -22.55
C GLU A 25 4.05 -0.01 -22.57
N GLU A 26 2.86 0.23 -23.13
CA GLU A 26 2.29 1.57 -23.27
C GLU A 26 1.66 2.14 -22.00
N LEU A 27 1.50 1.31 -20.95
CA LEU A 27 0.85 1.74 -19.72
C LEU A 27 1.74 2.71 -18.92
N LYS A 28 1.17 3.83 -18.49
CA LYS A 28 1.88 4.80 -17.67
C LYS A 28 1.96 4.34 -16.21
N ALA A 29 3.03 4.71 -15.51
CA ALA A 29 3.21 4.35 -14.11
C ALA A 29 2.03 4.78 -13.22
N ALA A 30 1.42 5.93 -13.52
CA ALA A 30 0.25 6.42 -12.78
C ALA A 30 -0.98 5.50 -12.92
N GLU A 31 -0.98 4.59 -13.88
CA GLU A 31 -2.08 3.66 -14.15
C GLU A 31 -1.79 2.25 -13.61
N PHE A 32 -0.60 2.03 -13.05
CA PHE A 32 -0.19 0.69 -12.61
C PHE A 32 -1.10 0.11 -11.54
N LEU A 33 -1.45 0.89 -10.52
CA LEU A 33 -2.30 0.38 -9.43
C LEU A 33 -3.69 0.00 -9.93
N ARG A 34 -4.26 0.79 -10.83
CA ARG A 34 -5.57 0.47 -11.43
C ARG A 34 -5.52 -0.84 -12.18
N HIS A 35 -4.46 -1.05 -12.97
CA HIS A 35 -4.25 -2.31 -13.67
C HIS A 35 -4.07 -3.47 -12.70
N TYR A 36 -3.24 -3.28 -11.67
CA TYR A 36 -3.01 -4.27 -10.62
C TYR A 36 -4.33 -4.68 -9.94
N ALA A 37 -5.14 -3.70 -9.57
CA ALA A 37 -6.41 -3.92 -8.88
C ALA A 37 -7.45 -4.64 -9.75
N SER A 38 -7.25 -4.68 -11.07
CA SER A 38 -8.10 -5.47 -11.97
C SER A 38 -7.80 -6.98 -11.87
N ARG A 39 -6.68 -7.35 -11.26
CA ARG A 39 -6.21 -8.75 -11.17
C ARG A 39 -6.15 -9.27 -9.74
N TYR A 40 -5.88 -8.41 -8.77
CA TYR A 40 -5.71 -8.77 -7.36
C TYR A 40 -6.63 -7.93 -6.48
N GLN A 41 -6.98 -8.45 -5.32
CA GLN A 41 -7.89 -7.78 -4.38
C GLN A 41 -7.19 -7.07 -3.23
N THR A 42 -5.87 -7.23 -3.12
CA THR A 42 -5.08 -6.62 -2.05
C THR A 42 -3.65 -6.38 -2.51
N VAL A 43 -3.00 -5.42 -1.87
CA VAL A 43 -1.58 -5.15 -2.06
C VAL A 43 -0.96 -4.78 -0.72
N GLU A 44 0.28 -5.20 -0.49
CA GLU A 44 1.09 -4.68 0.59
C GLU A 44 1.81 -3.43 0.10
N LEU A 45 1.57 -2.30 0.77
CA LEU A 45 2.24 -1.03 0.46
C LEU A 45 3.64 -1.03 1.09
N ASP A 46 4.57 -1.68 0.43
CA ASP A 46 5.94 -1.86 0.91
C ASP A 46 6.76 -0.57 0.87
N GLY A 47 6.42 0.36 0.00
CA GLY A 47 7.07 1.67 -0.09
C GLY A 47 6.90 2.52 1.16
N LEU A 48 5.92 2.25 2.01
CA LEU A 48 5.71 2.94 3.28
C LEU A 48 6.87 2.73 4.25
N TRP A 49 7.66 1.70 4.07
CA TRP A 49 8.86 1.45 4.87
C TRP A 49 9.89 2.57 4.72
N TYR A 50 9.92 3.20 3.54
CA TYR A 50 10.88 4.27 3.22
C TYR A 50 10.30 5.68 3.40
N ARG A 51 8.99 5.85 3.18
CA ARG A 51 8.37 7.18 3.11
C ARG A 51 6.93 7.13 3.59
N PHE A 52 6.58 8.10 4.45
CA PHE A 52 5.17 8.32 4.80
C PHE A 52 4.43 8.91 3.60
N PRO A 53 3.24 8.40 3.28
CA PRO A 53 2.47 8.91 2.15
C PRO A 53 1.87 10.26 2.48
N THR A 54 1.61 11.08 1.46
CA THR A 54 0.78 12.28 1.61
C THR A 54 -0.69 11.87 1.56
N GLU A 55 -1.56 12.74 2.06
CA GLU A 55 -3.00 12.53 1.96
C GLU A 55 -3.42 12.39 0.48
N LYS A 56 -2.88 13.24 -0.39
CA LYS A 56 -3.14 13.17 -1.83
C LYS A 56 -2.79 11.80 -2.41
N THR A 57 -1.66 11.24 -2.03
CA THR A 57 -1.24 9.92 -2.48
C THR A 57 -2.21 8.84 -2.02
N VAL A 58 -2.61 8.88 -0.74
CA VAL A 58 -3.57 7.91 -0.19
C VAL A 58 -4.91 8.00 -0.90
N MET A 59 -5.40 9.20 -1.15
CA MET A 59 -6.65 9.39 -1.89
C MET A 59 -6.54 8.87 -3.33
N SER A 60 -5.40 9.08 -3.98
CA SER A 60 -5.16 8.53 -5.31
C SER A 60 -5.20 7.00 -5.31
N TRP A 61 -4.61 6.37 -4.31
CA TRP A 61 -4.68 4.91 -4.19
C TRP A 61 -6.12 4.41 -4.03
N LEU A 62 -6.91 5.10 -3.22
CA LEU A 62 -8.32 4.75 -3.04
C LEU A 62 -9.13 4.92 -4.33
N ASP A 63 -8.86 6.00 -5.08
CA ASP A 63 -9.58 6.30 -6.32
C ASP A 63 -9.27 5.31 -7.44
N GLN A 64 -8.08 4.70 -7.43
CA GLN A 64 -7.66 3.75 -8.45
C GLN A 64 -8.14 2.33 -8.21
N THR A 65 -8.74 2.06 -7.06
CA THR A 65 -9.11 0.71 -6.64
C THR A 65 -10.59 0.64 -6.29
N GLY A 66 -11.17 -0.54 -6.41
CA GLY A 66 -12.59 -0.75 -6.11
C GLY A 66 -12.89 -0.75 -4.61
N THR A 67 -14.17 -0.72 -4.27
CA THR A 67 -14.63 -0.60 -2.88
C THR A 67 -14.24 -1.80 -2.00
N ASP A 68 -13.99 -2.96 -2.61
CA ASP A 68 -13.62 -4.17 -1.89
C ASP A 68 -12.11 -4.40 -1.82
N PHE A 69 -11.32 -3.51 -2.43
CA PHE A 69 -9.87 -3.64 -2.43
C PHE A 69 -9.29 -3.25 -1.08
N LEU A 70 -8.46 -4.13 -0.49
CA LEU A 70 -7.81 -3.91 0.80
C LEU A 70 -6.34 -3.58 0.64
N PHE A 71 -5.87 -2.62 1.42
CA PHE A 71 -4.46 -2.27 1.50
C PHE A 71 -3.87 -2.84 2.77
N ALA A 72 -2.76 -3.58 2.66
CA ALA A 72 -1.92 -3.92 3.80
C ALA A 72 -0.77 -2.89 3.84
N ALA A 73 -0.39 -2.44 5.01
CA ALA A 73 0.63 -1.42 5.17
C ALA A 73 1.86 -2.00 5.85
N LYS A 74 3.02 -1.84 5.23
CA LYS A 74 4.30 -2.15 5.90
C LYS A 74 4.73 -0.94 6.72
N ALA A 75 4.94 -1.14 8.03
CA ALA A 75 5.31 -0.04 8.92
C ALA A 75 6.63 0.60 8.49
N HIS A 76 6.71 1.90 8.67
CA HIS A 76 7.90 2.68 8.33
C HIS A 76 9.10 2.24 9.18
N ARG A 77 10.29 2.26 8.59
CA ARG A 77 11.54 1.85 9.26
C ARG A 77 11.85 2.62 10.55
N GLN A 78 11.38 3.85 10.66
CA GLN A 78 11.51 4.62 11.90
C GLN A 78 10.84 3.90 13.07
N ILE A 79 9.75 3.19 12.82
CA ILE A 79 8.98 2.50 13.85
C ILE A 79 9.71 1.22 14.26
N THR A 80 10.09 0.38 13.30
CA THR A 80 10.55 -0.98 13.56
C THR A 80 12.06 -1.09 13.70
N HIS A 81 12.83 -0.39 12.86
CA HIS A 81 14.28 -0.56 12.79
C HIS A 81 15.06 0.51 13.57
N LEU A 82 14.69 1.78 13.40
CA LEU A 82 15.42 2.88 14.04
C LEU A 82 15.03 3.05 15.51
N HIS A 83 13.74 3.02 15.81
CA HIS A 83 13.24 3.18 17.18
C HIS A 83 12.78 1.88 17.84
N ARG A 84 12.77 0.76 17.10
CA ARG A 84 12.56 -0.61 17.61
C ARG A 84 11.33 -0.75 18.52
N LEU A 85 10.22 -0.12 18.13
CA LEU A 85 8.96 -0.14 18.87
C LEU A 85 9.06 0.45 20.29
N LYS A 86 10.10 1.24 20.55
CA LYS A 86 10.24 1.97 21.81
C LYS A 86 9.30 3.19 21.84
N PRO A 87 9.11 3.86 23.00
CA PRO A 87 8.25 5.03 23.08
C PRO A 87 8.55 6.13 22.05
N GLU A 88 9.81 6.27 21.63
CA GLU A 88 10.21 7.23 20.61
C GLU A 88 9.58 6.95 19.24
N ALA A 89 9.15 5.72 18.99
CA ALA A 89 8.46 5.37 17.76
C ALA A 89 7.02 5.88 17.70
N TYR A 90 6.45 6.29 18.82
CA TYR A 90 5.02 6.60 18.95
C TYR A 90 4.56 7.70 17.99
N SER A 91 5.37 8.76 17.85
CA SER A 91 5.05 9.86 16.94
C SER A 91 4.98 9.40 15.47
N TYR A 92 5.82 8.44 15.08
CA TYR A 92 5.83 7.89 13.72
C TYR A 92 4.64 6.96 13.49
N VAL A 93 4.24 6.18 14.50
CA VAL A 93 3.02 5.37 14.43
C VAL A 93 1.81 6.28 14.23
N ARG A 94 1.72 7.34 15.03
CA ARG A 94 0.63 8.31 14.92
C ARG A 94 0.59 8.95 13.54
N LEU A 95 1.74 9.39 13.02
CA LEU A 95 1.83 9.99 11.70
C LEU A 95 1.36 9.01 10.61
N MET A 96 1.80 7.76 10.68
CA MET A 96 1.37 6.75 9.72
C MET A 96 -0.14 6.56 9.75
N LEU A 97 -0.72 6.42 10.94
CA LEU A 97 -2.16 6.23 11.10
C LEU A 97 -2.96 7.45 10.61
N GLU A 98 -2.47 8.65 10.87
CA GLU A 98 -3.10 9.88 10.37
C GLU A 98 -3.13 9.90 8.84
N ARG A 99 -2.01 9.55 8.20
CA ARG A 99 -1.92 9.53 6.73
C ARG A 99 -2.78 8.45 6.11
N LEU A 100 -2.93 7.30 6.78
CA LEU A 100 -3.74 6.19 6.30
C LEU A 100 -5.20 6.29 6.73
N ASN A 101 -5.58 7.32 7.49
CA ASN A 101 -6.93 7.45 8.03
C ASN A 101 -8.05 7.36 6.97
N PRO A 102 -7.93 7.94 5.77
CA PRO A 102 -8.97 7.76 4.75
C PRO A 102 -9.25 6.29 4.41
N MET A 103 -8.22 5.43 4.46
CA MET A 103 -8.40 4.00 4.28
C MET A 103 -9.15 3.37 5.44
N VAL A 104 -8.83 3.81 6.67
CA VAL A 104 -9.49 3.32 7.88
C VAL A 104 -10.99 3.68 7.85
N GLU A 105 -11.31 4.93 7.54
CA GLU A 105 -12.69 5.41 7.49
C GLU A 105 -13.53 4.67 6.46
N ARG A 106 -12.92 4.24 5.37
CA ARG A 106 -13.62 3.52 4.30
C ARG A 106 -13.57 2.01 4.46
N GLY A 107 -13.00 1.50 5.58
CA GLY A 107 -12.86 0.06 5.81
C GLY A 107 -11.94 -0.63 4.81
N ARG A 108 -10.96 0.11 4.27
CA ARG A 108 -10.06 -0.36 3.22
C ARG A 108 -8.65 -0.64 3.71
N LEU A 109 -8.35 -0.38 4.98
CA LEU A 109 -7.06 -0.74 5.56
C LEU A 109 -7.15 -2.13 6.18
N GLY A 110 -6.32 -3.04 5.69
CA GLY A 110 -6.13 -4.38 6.24
C GLY A 110 -5.01 -4.38 7.29
N PRO A 111 -4.23 -5.46 7.36
CA PRO A 111 -3.19 -5.58 8.37
C PRO A 111 -2.05 -4.58 8.19
N VAL A 112 -1.42 -4.23 9.31
CA VAL A 112 -0.17 -3.47 9.32
C VAL A 112 0.95 -4.44 9.67
N LEU A 113 1.95 -4.53 8.79
CA LEU A 113 3.10 -5.42 8.97
C LEU A 113 4.21 -4.71 9.73
N LEU A 114 4.57 -5.25 10.88
CA LEU A 114 5.73 -4.83 11.66
C LEU A 114 6.85 -5.83 11.42
N GLN A 115 7.75 -5.48 10.54
CA GLN A 115 8.83 -6.38 10.15
C GLN A 115 10.15 -6.00 10.82
#